data_a5139d603e72d1541ae2c5470e56eed2
#
_entry.id   a5139d603e72d1541ae2c5470e56eed2
#
_cell.length_a   1.000
_cell.length_b   1.000
_cell.length_c   1.000
_cell.angle_alpha   90.00
_cell.angle_beta   90.00
_cell.angle_gamma   90.00
#
_symmetry.space_group_name_H-M   'P 1'
#
loop_
_entity.id
_entity.type
_entity.pdbx_description
1 polymer ?
#
loop_
_entity_poly.entity_id
_entity_poly.type
_entity_poly.pdbx_seq_one_letter_code
_entity_poly.pdbx_strand_id
1 'polypeptide(L)'
;MGTTRAKRTLEPSSGPVSLKTLAAYLDLDPTTVSVVLNEVPGRSIPEATRERIRKAALKFNYQPSFVARSLRNRRTMTIGILVPVLADGYHAEVMTGIGDSLLDEKYFYFIAHHRHRADLIQQYPRMLISRGAEGLIAIDTNLVDKLPLPVVAIAGHRQVNGVTNVVLDHHRAAELSLRHLYNLGHRTIAFMRGQPYSSDSDARWQGIVQVAQDLGLIIRPELTIQLTKDLTSPELGYPVVKQLLTHHRNFTAFLSFNDIAAIGCIRALHDVGLRVPQDVSVVGFDDIKEAAFQTPSLTTIRQPLHQMGALAVQTLLQQLRPCGNRELPQIAVAPELIVRESTGPARRKLAGKANSGTHRVSL
;
A
#
# COMPACT_ATOMS: atom_id res chain seq x y z
N MET A 1 17.12 67.81 -20.88
CA MET A 1 17.49 67.31 -19.52
C MET A 1 16.91 65.96 -19.35
N GLY A 2 17.71 64.92 -19.60
CA GLY A 2 17.29 63.52 -19.47
C GLY A 2 17.62 63.04 -18.07
N THR A 3 16.62 62.66 -17.30
CA THR A 3 16.78 62.06 -15.98
C THR A 3 17.19 60.61 -16.13
N THR A 4 18.48 60.34 -15.93
CA THR A 4 19.05 58.96 -15.82
C THR A 4 18.55 58.33 -14.54
N ARG A 5 17.63 57.37 -14.68
CA ARG A 5 17.11 56.55 -13.55
C ARG A 5 18.24 55.67 -13.02
N ALA A 6 18.75 55.97 -11.85
CA ALA A 6 19.81 55.21 -11.19
C ALA A 6 19.42 53.75 -11.09
N LYS A 7 20.24 52.84 -11.62
CA LYS A 7 20.15 51.38 -11.40
C LYS A 7 20.31 51.11 -9.90
N ARG A 8 19.23 50.82 -9.23
CA ARG A 8 19.30 50.23 -7.86
C ARG A 8 20.04 48.91 -7.96
N THR A 9 21.27 48.87 -7.51
CA THR A 9 22.01 47.66 -7.23
C THR A 9 21.31 46.94 -6.06
N LEU A 10 20.44 45.97 -6.37
CA LEU A 10 19.92 45.06 -5.38
C LEU A 10 21.03 44.06 -5.02
N GLU A 11 21.69 44.27 -3.88
CA GLU A 11 22.48 43.24 -3.25
C GLU A 11 21.56 42.14 -2.70
N PRO A 12 22.02 40.86 -2.62
CA PRO A 12 21.23 39.80 -2.06
C PRO A 12 20.90 40.12 -0.58
N SER A 13 19.70 40.62 -0.34
CA SER A 13 19.22 40.86 1.01
C SER A 13 18.97 39.50 1.70
N SER A 14 19.13 39.43 3.01
CA SER A 14 19.00 38.24 3.86
C SER A 14 17.56 37.68 3.95
N GLY A 15 16.65 38.04 3.04
CA GLY A 15 15.25 37.58 3.00
C GLY A 15 14.81 37.08 1.62
N PRO A 16 13.69 36.33 1.56
CA PRO A 16 13.17 35.81 0.30
C PRO A 16 12.82 36.94 -0.69
N VAL A 17 13.40 36.87 -1.88
CA VAL A 17 13.16 37.86 -2.94
C VAL A 17 11.75 37.65 -3.50
N SER A 18 11.00 38.77 -3.69
CA SER A 18 9.67 38.71 -4.29
C SER A 18 9.71 38.73 -5.82
N LEU A 19 8.63 38.26 -6.48
CA LEU A 19 8.48 38.39 -7.95
C LEU A 19 8.65 39.84 -8.43
N LYS A 20 8.10 40.80 -7.68
CA LYS A 20 8.22 42.24 -8.01
C LYS A 20 9.67 42.71 -7.92
N THR A 21 10.41 42.26 -6.92
CA THR A 21 11.84 42.60 -6.74
C THR A 21 12.68 42.02 -7.88
N LEU A 22 12.44 40.77 -8.28
CA LEU A 22 13.14 40.12 -9.38
C LEU A 22 12.84 40.80 -10.73
N ALA A 23 11.59 41.18 -10.96
CA ALA A 23 11.16 41.90 -12.15
C ALA A 23 11.81 43.29 -12.25
N ALA A 24 11.87 44.03 -11.14
CA ALA A 24 12.54 45.32 -11.06
C ALA A 24 14.07 45.22 -11.32
N TYR A 25 14.72 44.15 -10.80
CA TYR A 25 16.13 43.88 -11.09
C TYR A 25 16.41 43.64 -12.58
N LEU A 26 15.48 42.95 -13.28
CA LEU A 26 15.59 42.62 -14.70
C LEU A 26 15.13 43.74 -15.63
N ASP A 27 14.53 44.80 -15.09
CA ASP A 27 13.83 45.84 -15.85
C ASP A 27 12.74 45.22 -16.77
N LEU A 28 11.95 44.32 -16.22
CA LEU A 28 10.86 43.58 -16.91
C LEU A 28 9.56 43.74 -16.14
N ASP A 29 8.44 43.56 -16.87
CA ASP A 29 7.13 43.46 -16.24
C ASP A 29 7.03 42.17 -15.40
N PRO A 30 6.48 42.22 -14.16
CA PRO A 30 6.29 41.05 -13.31
C PRO A 30 5.52 39.91 -13.99
N THR A 31 4.59 40.24 -14.91
CA THR A 31 3.84 39.23 -15.67
C THR A 31 4.76 38.46 -16.61
N THR A 32 5.71 39.13 -17.28
CA THR A 32 6.70 38.50 -18.17
C THR A 32 7.59 37.53 -17.38
N VAL A 33 8.10 37.96 -16.23
CA VAL A 33 8.91 37.12 -15.34
C VAL A 33 8.11 35.91 -14.84
N SER A 34 6.85 36.16 -14.43
CA SER A 34 5.96 35.07 -13.97
C SER A 34 5.64 34.05 -15.06
N VAL A 35 5.41 34.51 -16.30
CA VAL A 35 5.14 33.63 -17.46
C VAL A 35 6.31 32.67 -17.73
N VAL A 36 7.53 33.22 -17.70
CA VAL A 36 8.74 32.42 -17.95
C VAL A 36 9.01 31.44 -16.84
N LEU A 37 8.93 31.87 -15.57
CA LEU A 37 9.22 31.00 -14.41
C LEU A 37 8.16 29.93 -14.14
N ASN A 38 6.92 30.15 -14.63
CA ASN A 38 5.85 29.17 -14.54
C ASN A 38 5.61 28.41 -15.86
N GLU A 39 6.47 28.58 -16.87
CA GLU A 39 6.41 27.92 -18.18
C GLU A 39 5.02 27.97 -18.85
N VAL A 40 4.35 29.13 -18.71
CA VAL A 40 3.00 29.30 -19.27
C VAL A 40 3.08 29.29 -20.81
N PRO A 41 2.37 28.35 -21.50
CA PRO A 41 2.41 28.26 -22.96
C PRO A 41 1.72 29.46 -23.62
N GLY A 42 2.05 29.71 -24.91
CA GLY A 42 1.30 30.63 -25.77
C GLY A 42 1.77 32.09 -25.76
N ARG A 43 2.87 32.45 -25.05
CA ARG A 43 3.48 33.80 -25.18
C ARG A 43 4.85 33.73 -25.82
N SER A 44 5.03 34.50 -26.90
CA SER A 44 6.31 34.65 -27.58
C SER A 44 7.22 35.54 -26.73
N ILE A 45 8.13 34.96 -25.97
CA ILE A 45 9.19 35.67 -25.23
C ILE A 45 10.52 35.17 -25.80
N PRO A 46 11.42 36.08 -26.25
CA PRO A 46 12.72 35.70 -26.81
C PRO A 46 13.52 34.82 -25.85
N GLU A 47 14.22 33.79 -26.37
CA GLU A 47 14.96 32.85 -25.54
C GLU A 47 16.05 33.53 -24.69
N ALA A 48 16.70 34.54 -25.24
CA ALA A 48 17.66 35.35 -24.49
C ALA A 48 17.04 36.02 -23.24
N THR A 49 15.76 36.41 -23.32
CA THR A 49 15.03 36.98 -22.18
C THR A 49 14.65 35.89 -21.19
N ARG A 50 14.23 34.72 -21.67
CA ARG A 50 13.95 33.56 -20.83
C ARG A 50 15.17 33.13 -20.01
N GLU A 51 16.33 33.07 -20.67
CA GLU A 51 17.57 32.69 -20.01
C GLU A 51 18.03 33.75 -18.98
N ARG A 52 17.89 35.06 -19.27
CA ARG A 52 18.14 36.12 -18.29
C ARG A 52 17.29 35.97 -17.05
N ILE A 53 16.01 35.66 -17.22
CA ILE A 53 15.07 35.48 -16.10
C ILE A 53 15.46 34.25 -15.28
N ARG A 54 15.75 33.10 -15.91
CA ARG A 54 16.18 31.90 -15.22
C ARG A 54 17.49 32.10 -14.44
N LYS A 55 18.50 32.72 -15.04
CA LYS A 55 19.76 33.07 -14.37
C LYS A 55 19.56 34.01 -13.18
N ALA A 56 18.70 34.98 -13.29
CA ALA A 56 18.40 35.90 -12.20
C ALA A 56 17.63 35.16 -11.07
N ALA A 57 16.67 34.31 -11.40
CA ALA A 57 15.96 33.51 -10.40
C ALA A 57 16.92 32.60 -9.60
N LEU A 58 17.85 31.92 -10.28
CA LEU A 58 18.91 31.15 -9.63
C LEU A 58 19.82 31.98 -8.75
N LYS A 59 20.30 33.14 -9.26
CA LYS A 59 21.18 34.08 -8.54
C LYS A 59 20.57 34.55 -7.22
N PHE A 60 19.27 34.85 -7.23
CA PHE A 60 18.55 35.35 -6.06
C PHE A 60 17.83 34.24 -5.25
N ASN A 61 18.04 32.97 -5.59
CA ASN A 61 17.34 31.85 -5.02
C ASN A 61 15.83 32.06 -4.97
N TYR A 62 15.30 32.68 -6.06
CA TYR A 62 13.87 32.95 -6.13
C TYR A 62 13.10 31.69 -6.48
N GLN A 63 12.13 31.37 -5.65
CA GLN A 63 11.16 30.32 -5.93
C GLN A 63 9.76 30.94 -6.09
N PRO A 64 9.02 30.60 -7.17
CA PRO A 64 7.64 31.03 -7.31
C PRO A 64 6.80 30.60 -6.10
N SER A 65 6.10 31.56 -5.48
CA SER A 65 5.25 31.28 -4.33
C SER A 65 4.15 30.28 -4.71
N PHE A 66 4.13 29.14 -4.02
CA PHE A 66 3.07 28.12 -4.13
C PHE A 66 1.70 28.74 -3.87
N VAL A 67 1.55 29.54 -2.81
CA VAL A 67 0.29 30.19 -2.42
C VAL A 67 -0.22 31.13 -3.53
N ALA A 68 0.66 31.97 -4.09
CA ALA A 68 0.27 32.89 -5.16
C ALA A 68 -0.15 32.15 -6.45
N ARG A 69 0.52 31.03 -6.75
CA ARG A 69 0.19 30.18 -7.90
C ARG A 69 -1.14 29.47 -7.69
N SER A 70 -1.36 28.89 -6.50
CA SER A 70 -2.60 28.20 -6.14
C SER A 70 -3.82 29.13 -6.19
N LEU A 71 -3.69 30.35 -5.66
CA LEU A 71 -4.74 31.36 -5.73
C LEU A 71 -5.11 31.73 -7.18
N ARG A 72 -4.10 31.92 -8.04
CA ARG A 72 -4.33 32.28 -9.45
C ARG A 72 -4.96 31.14 -10.24
N ASN A 73 -4.48 29.92 -10.06
CA ASN A 73 -4.92 28.75 -10.83
C ASN A 73 -6.13 28.06 -10.19
N ARG A 74 -6.54 28.45 -8.98
CA ARG A 74 -7.56 27.78 -8.14
C ARG A 74 -7.28 26.27 -7.95
N ARG A 75 -6.00 25.90 -8.01
CA ARG A 75 -5.53 24.53 -7.86
C ARG A 75 -4.21 24.49 -7.08
N THR A 76 -4.13 23.56 -6.16
CA THR A 76 -2.93 23.36 -5.35
C THR A 76 -2.01 22.28 -5.92
N MET A 77 -2.52 21.42 -6.80
CA MET A 77 -1.77 20.26 -7.32
C MET A 77 -1.19 19.42 -6.19
N THR A 78 -1.96 19.21 -5.12
CA THR A 78 -1.51 18.52 -3.91
C THR A 78 -2.52 17.46 -3.49
N ILE A 79 -2.04 16.24 -3.24
CA ILE A 79 -2.83 15.10 -2.76
C ILE A 79 -2.43 14.78 -1.33
N GLY A 80 -3.41 14.42 -0.51
CA GLY A 80 -3.17 13.88 0.82
C GLY A 80 -3.20 12.35 0.79
N ILE A 81 -2.27 11.71 1.50
CA ILE A 81 -2.21 10.25 1.63
C ILE A 81 -2.31 9.89 3.10
N LEU A 82 -3.28 9.02 3.42
CA LEU A 82 -3.46 8.42 4.74
C LEU A 82 -2.92 7.00 4.69
N VAL A 83 -2.03 6.65 5.61
CA VAL A 83 -1.41 5.32 5.66
C VAL A 83 -1.17 4.91 7.12
N PRO A 84 -1.41 3.64 7.50
CA PRO A 84 -1.18 3.20 8.87
C PRO A 84 0.30 3.04 9.20
N VAL A 85 1.09 2.54 8.24
CA VAL A 85 2.51 2.23 8.40
C VAL A 85 3.24 2.37 7.06
N LEU A 86 4.56 2.62 7.10
CA LEU A 86 5.39 2.78 5.89
C LEU A 86 6.53 1.74 5.82
N ALA A 87 6.68 0.90 6.85
CA ALA A 87 7.87 0.10 7.05
C ALA A 87 7.77 -1.36 6.57
N ASP A 88 6.64 -1.78 5.98
CA ASP A 88 6.49 -3.11 5.39
C ASP A 88 6.45 -3.08 3.87
N GLY A 89 6.68 -4.25 3.25
CA GLY A 89 6.73 -4.40 1.80
C GLY A 89 5.40 -4.07 1.10
N TYR A 90 4.26 -4.37 1.74
CA TYR A 90 2.93 -4.07 1.20
C TYR A 90 2.72 -2.56 1.01
N HIS A 91 2.83 -1.79 2.09
CA HIS A 91 2.60 -0.34 2.04
C HIS A 91 3.65 0.37 1.18
N ALA A 92 4.91 -0.09 1.21
CA ALA A 92 5.99 0.48 0.42
C ALA A 92 5.74 0.33 -1.10
N GLU A 93 5.30 -0.84 -1.57
CA GLU A 93 5.01 -1.06 -2.99
C GLU A 93 3.77 -0.27 -3.45
N VAL A 94 2.71 -0.19 -2.65
CA VAL A 94 1.55 0.67 -2.95
C VAL A 94 1.97 2.14 -3.04
N MET A 95 2.76 2.61 -2.07
CA MET A 95 3.27 3.99 -2.04
C MET A 95 4.18 4.30 -3.22
N THR A 96 4.96 3.32 -3.70
CA THR A 96 5.80 3.48 -4.91
C THR A 96 4.90 3.73 -6.12
N GLY A 97 3.86 2.93 -6.32
CA GLY A 97 2.92 3.13 -7.43
C GLY A 97 2.16 4.46 -7.37
N ILE A 98 1.80 4.93 -6.17
CA ILE A 98 1.22 6.25 -5.96
C ILE A 98 2.23 7.35 -6.30
N GLY A 99 3.45 7.25 -5.76
CA GLY A 99 4.50 8.26 -5.92
C GLY A 99 4.90 8.45 -7.38
N ASP A 100 5.15 7.36 -8.12
CA ASP A 100 5.49 7.38 -9.53
C ASP A 100 4.38 8.05 -10.36
N SER A 101 3.12 7.65 -10.14
CA SER A 101 1.98 8.20 -10.87
C SER A 101 1.74 9.69 -10.56
N LEU A 102 1.91 10.13 -9.30
CA LEU A 102 1.77 11.54 -8.93
C LEU A 102 2.92 12.39 -9.48
N LEU A 103 4.13 11.83 -9.56
CA LEU A 103 5.31 12.51 -10.16
C LEU A 103 5.08 12.77 -11.64
N ASP A 104 4.62 11.77 -12.40
CA ASP A 104 4.31 11.88 -13.82
C ASP A 104 3.23 12.96 -14.08
N GLU A 105 2.23 13.06 -13.22
CA GLU A 105 1.13 14.03 -13.28
C GLU A 105 1.49 15.39 -12.63
N LYS A 106 2.73 15.55 -12.13
CA LYS A 106 3.26 16.78 -11.51
C LYS A 106 2.50 17.21 -10.25
N TYR A 107 1.95 16.27 -9.52
CA TYR A 107 1.34 16.50 -8.21
C TYR A 107 2.35 16.34 -7.09
N PHE A 108 2.25 17.23 -6.11
CA PHE A 108 2.88 17.05 -4.80
C PHE A 108 1.96 16.26 -3.87
N TYR A 109 2.52 15.61 -2.84
CA TYR A 109 1.68 14.92 -1.86
C TYR A 109 2.22 15.05 -0.43
N PHE A 110 1.29 15.03 0.52
CA PHE A 110 1.56 14.90 1.94
C PHE A 110 1.18 13.50 2.42
N ILE A 111 2.01 12.90 3.27
CA ILE A 111 1.72 11.62 3.91
C ILE A 111 1.34 11.89 5.37
N ALA A 112 0.21 11.33 5.81
CA ALA A 112 -0.23 11.33 7.19
C ALA A 112 -0.27 9.90 7.73
N HIS A 113 0.64 9.60 8.67
CA HIS A 113 0.84 8.29 9.25
C HIS A 113 0.01 8.12 10.52
N HIS A 114 -1.06 7.30 10.49
CA HIS A 114 -2.06 7.26 11.56
C HIS A 114 -1.94 6.06 12.52
N ARG A 115 -1.14 5.03 12.22
CA ARG A 115 -0.90 3.86 13.09
C ARG A 115 -2.20 3.21 13.62
N HIS A 116 -3.20 3.06 12.76
CA HIS A 116 -4.56 2.55 13.09
C HIS A 116 -5.27 3.27 14.25
N ARG A 117 -4.80 4.47 14.65
CA ARG A 117 -5.41 5.27 15.71
C ARG A 117 -6.67 5.97 15.19
N ALA A 118 -7.81 5.69 15.80
CA ALA A 118 -9.11 6.23 15.38
C ALA A 118 -9.18 7.77 15.46
N ASP A 119 -8.55 8.39 16.47
CA ASP A 119 -8.46 9.83 16.60
C ASP A 119 -7.71 10.48 15.43
N LEU A 120 -6.61 9.88 14.99
CA LEU A 120 -5.81 10.37 13.86
C LEU A 120 -6.50 10.13 12.51
N ILE A 121 -7.20 9.00 12.34
CA ILE A 121 -7.99 8.72 11.15
C ILE A 121 -9.09 9.79 10.96
N GLN A 122 -9.67 10.32 12.03
CA GLN A 122 -10.65 11.41 11.98
C GLN A 122 -10.02 12.79 11.80
N GLN A 123 -8.87 13.04 12.40
CA GLN A 123 -8.22 14.36 12.42
C GLN A 123 -7.42 14.65 11.14
N TYR A 124 -6.65 13.69 10.64
CA TYR A 124 -5.72 13.91 9.53
C TYR A 124 -6.37 14.31 8.22
N PRO A 125 -7.54 13.79 7.81
CA PRO A 125 -8.22 14.29 6.61
C PRO A 125 -8.46 15.80 6.66
N ARG A 126 -8.96 16.31 7.79
CA ARG A 126 -9.23 17.75 8.00
C ARG A 126 -7.93 18.57 7.93
N MET A 127 -6.84 18.05 8.50
CA MET A 127 -5.54 18.69 8.47
C MET A 127 -4.96 18.74 7.05
N LEU A 128 -5.09 17.68 6.26
CA LEU A 128 -4.64 17.63 4.86
C LEU A 128 -5.44 18.60 3.99
N ILE A 129 -6.77 18.64 4.17
CA ILE A 129 -7.65 19.59 3.48
C ILE A 129 -7.26 21.03 3.80
N SER A 130 -7.04 21.37 5.08
CA SER A 130 -6.63 22.71 5.50
C SER A 130 -5.26 23.13 4.95
N ARG A 131 -4.42 22.17 4.55
CA ARG A 131 -3.12 22.38 3.88
C ARG A 131 -3.23 22.38 2.36
N GLY A 132 -4.44 22.33 1.82
CA GLY A 132 -4.70 22.47 0.40
C GLY A 132 -4.71 21.14 -0.37
N ALA A 133 -4.88 19.99 0.27
CA ALA A 133 -5.12 18.75 -0.47
C ALA A 133 -6.42 18.87 -1.29
N GLU A 134 -6.35 18.59 -2.60
CA GLU A 134 -7.49 18.59 -3.52
C GLU A 134 -8.26 17.26 -3.51
N GLY A 135 -7.58 16.17 -3.11
CA GLY A 135 -8.11 14.82 -2.98
C GLY A 135 -7.31 14.01 -1.99
N LEU A 136 -7.84 12.87 -1.58
CA LEU A 136 -7.18 11.97 -0.64
C LEU A 136 -7.07 10.55 -1.20
N ILE A 137 -5.95 9.89 -0.89
CA ILE A 137 -5.80 8.44 -1.04
C ILE A 137 -5.64 7.86 0.37
N ALA A 138 -6.44 6.83 0.69
CA ALA A 138 -6.42 6.17 1.99
C ALA A 138 -6.03 4.70 1.80
N ILE A 139 -4.91 4.27 2.42
CA ILE A 139 -4.39 2.89 2.29
C ILE A 139 -4.68 2.17 3.61
N ASP A 140 -5.29 0.99 3.55
CA ASP A 140 -5.66 0.17 4.73
C ASP A 140 -6.21 1.02 5.88
N THR A 141 -7.17 1.89 5.55
CA THR A 141 -7.71 2.88 6.46
C THR A 141 -9.23 2.78 6.51
N ASN A 142 -9.77 2.49 7.68
CA ASN A 142 -11.21 2.41 7.91
C ASN A 142 -11.82 3.82 8.02
N LEU A 143 -12.11 4.43 6.87
CA LEU A 143 -12.85 5.70 6.82
C LEU A 143 -14.28 5.48 7.28
N VAL A 144 -14.81 6.43 8.08
CA VAL A 144 -16.14 6.35 8.67
C VAL A 144 -17.10 7.34 7.99
N ASP A 145 -16.62 8.54 7.67
CA ASP A 145 -17.42 9.65 7.23
C ASP A 145 -17.10 10.07 5.80
N LYS A 146 -18.10 10.61 5.11
CA LYS A 146 -17.92 11.31 3.85
C LYS A 146 -17.07 12.56 4.06
N LEU A 147 -16.08 12.75 3.19
CA LEU A 147 -15.24 13.95 3.17
C LEU A 147 -15.70 14.93 2.07
N PRO A 148 -15.39 16.24 2.19
CA PRO A 148 -15.85 17.27 1.26
C PRO A 148 -15.08 17.30 -0.08
N LEU A 149 -14.23 16.32 -0.32
CA LEU A 149 -13.41 16.19 -1.52
C LEU A 149 -13.38 14.73 -2.00
N PRO A 150 -12.94 14.44 -3.24
CA PRO A 150 -12.80 13.08 -3.74
C PRO A 150 -11.81 12.26 -2.90
N VAL A 151 -12.18 10.99 -2.66
CA VAL A 151 -11.36 10.03 -1.90
C VAL A 151 -11.31 8.71 -2.63
N VAL A 152 -10.12 8.14 -2.76
CA VAL A 152 -9.91 6.76 -3.20
C VAL A 152 -9.26 5.98 -2.07
N ALA A 153 -9.86 4.88 -1.67
CA ALA A 153 -9.31 3.96 -0.68
C ALA A 153 -8.69 2.75 -1.38
N ILE A 154 -7.52 2.31 -0.91
CA ILE A 154 -6.89 1.05 -1.30
C ILE A 154 -7.05 0.09 -0.12
N ALA A 155 -7.56 -1.11 -0.40
CA ALA A 155 -7.96 -2.08 0.62
C ALA A 155 -9.03 -1.54 1.60
N GLY A 156 -9.85 -0.59 1.17
CA GLY A 156 -10.98 -0.08 1.94
C GLY A 156 -12.24 -0.87 1.60
N HIS A 157 -12.67 -1.80 2.47
CA HIS A 157 -13.85 -2.64 2.19
C HIS A 157 -15.15 -2.03 2.68
N ARG A 158 -15.08 -0.96 3.46
CA ARG A 158 -16.28 -0.27 3.93
C ARG A 158 -16.81 0.64 2.84
N GLN A 159 -18.08 0.48 2.49
CA GLN A 159 -18.76 1.38 1.57
C GLN A 159 -19.07 2.70 2.28
N VAL A 160 -18.39 3.77 1.88
CA VAL A 160 -18.63 5.13 2.34
C VAL A 160 -19.01 5.98 1.13
N ASN A 161 -20.09 6.74 1.23
CA ASN A 161 -20.56 7.60 0.13
C ASN A 161 -19.47 8.60 -0.30
N GLY A 162 -19.15 8.60 -1.59
CA GLY A 162 -18.12 9.49 -2.16
C GLY A 162 -16.70 8.97 -2.03
N VAL A 163 -16.51 7.71 -1.60
CA VAL A 163 -15.22 7.00 -1.59
C VAL A 163 -15.27 5.90 -2.65
N THR A 164 -14.27 5.88 -3.53
CA THR A 164 -14.02 4.76 -4.45
C THR A 164 -13.02 3.81 -3.82
N ASN A 165 -13.34 2.51 -3.78
CA ASN A 165 -12.45 1.50 -3.23
C ASN A 165 -11.71 0.73 -4.33
N VAL A 166 -10.38 0.66 -4.26
CA VAL A 166 -9.53 -0.26 -5.03
C VAL A 166 -9.24 -1.45 -4.13
N VAL A 167 -9.80 -2.61 -4.47
CA VAL A 167 -9.75 -3.82 -3.63
C VAL A 167 -9.24 -5.02 -4.40
N LEU A 168 -8.65 -5.98 -3.69
CA LEU A 168 -8.33 -7.28 -4.27
C LEU A 168 -9.59 -8.16 -4.34
N ASP A 169 -9.66 -9.04 -5.33
CA ASP A 169 -10.63 -10.14 -5.32
C ASP A 169 -10.17 -11.22 -4.32
N HIS A 170 -10.61 -11.07 -3.07
CA HIS A 170 -10.25 -11.98 -1.98
C HIS A 170 -10.84 -13.38 -2.14
N HIS A 171 -11.99 -13.53 -2.79
CA HIS A 171 -12.55 -14.84 -3.10
C HIS A 171 -11.65 -15.59 -4.09
N ARG A 172 -11.22 -14.93 -5.16
CA ARG A 172 -10.27 -15.50 -6.12
C ARG A 172 -8.94 -15.82 -5.49
N ALA A 173 -8.43 -14.97 -4.61
CA ALA A 173 -7.19 -15.22 -3.86
C ALA A 173 -7.28 -16.47 -2.97
N ALA A 174 -8.40 -16.63 -2.26
CA ALA A 174 -8.67 -17.83 -1.46
C ALA A 174 -8.79 -19.08 -2.33
N GLU A 175 -9.47 -18.97 -3.48
CA GLU A 175 -9.57 -20.06 -4.45
C GLU A 175 -8.20 -20.53 -4.94
N LEU A 176 -7.35 -19.61 -5.36
CA LEU A 176 -6.01 -19.92 -5.84
C LEU A 176 -5.16 -20.61 -4.77
N SER A 177 -5.14 -20.08 -3.55
CA SER A 177 -4.32 -20.63 -2.47
C SER A 177 -4.84 -21.98 -1.95
N LEU A 178 -6.14 -22.11 -1.70
CA LEU A 178 -6.72 -23.32 -1.15
C LEU A 178 -6.79 -24.45 -2.19
N ARG A 179 -7.12 -24.19 -3.46
CA ARG A 179 -7.06 -25.21 -4.51
C ARG A 179 -5.63 -25.72 -4.72
N HIS A 180 -4.62 -24.83 -4.66
CA HIS A 180 -3.22 -25.24 -4.74
C HIS A 180 -2.88 -26.26 -3.63
N LEU A 181 -3.18 -25.94 -2.38
CA LEU A 181 -2.96 -26.82 -1.24
C LEU A 181 -3.79 -28.11 -1.34
N TYR A 182 -5.04 -28.00 -1.76
CA TYR A 182 -5.95 -29.16 -1.94
C TYR A 182 -5.41 -30.12 -3.00
N ASN A 183 -4.93 -29.62 -4.14
CA ASN A 183 -4.35 -30.41 -5.24
C ASN A 183 -3.04 -31.09 -4.83
N LEU A 184 -2.26 -30.50 -3.92
CA LEU A 184 -1.10 -31.10 -3.29
C LEU A 184 -1.45 -32.17 -2.23
N GLY A 185 -2.75 -32.41 -1.99
CA GLY A 185 -3.26 -33.44 -1.07
C GLY A 185 -3.45 -32.98 0.37
N HIS A 186 -3.26 -31.69 0.68
CA HIS A 186 -3.50 -31.16 2.02
C HIS A 186 -5.01 -31.15 2.34
N ARG A 187 -5.37 -31.65 3.53
CA ARG A 187 -6.75 -31.70 4.04
C ARG A 187 -6.86 -31.15 5.46
N THR A 188 -5.75 -31.07 6.17
CA THR A 188 -5.68 -30.46 7.50
C THR A 188 -4.75 -29.25 7.40
N ILE A 189 -5.35 -28.07 7.37
CA ILE A 189 -4.68 -26.79 7.15
C ILE A 189 -4.83 -25.94 8.41
N ALA A 190 -3.75 -25.32 8.86
CA ALA A 190 -3.80 -24.27 9.86
C ALA A 190 -3.93 -22.90 9.18
N PHE A 191 -4.64 -21.99 9.80
CA PHE A 191 -4.98 -20.68 9.27
C PHE A 191 -4.54 -19.57 10.21
N MET A 192 -4.06 -18.47 9.60
CA MET A 192 -3.77 -17.24 10.33
C MET A 192 -4.67 -16.11 9.80
N ARG A 193 -5.49 -15.56 10.69
CA ARG A 193 -6.34 -14.41 10.42
C ARG A 193 -5.58 -13.12 10.67
N GLY A 194 -5.88 -12.10 9.90
CA GLY A 194 -5.34 -10.74 10.06
C GLY A 194 -5.86 -10.03 11.31
N GLN A 195 -5.26 -8.90 11.61
CA GLN A 195 -5.68 -8.08 12.74
C GLN A 195 -7.11 -7.55 12.57
N PRO A 196 -7.92 -7.44 13.64
CA PRO A 196 -9.30 -6.96 13.55
C PRO A 196 -9.46 -5.53 13.04
N TYR A 197 -8.40 -4.72 13.13
CA TYR A 197 -8.40 -3.34 12.66
C TYR A 197 -7.94 -3.20 11.20
N SER A 198 -7.33 -4.21 10.59
CA SER A 198 -7.02 -4.20 9.17
C SER A 198 -8.29 -4.29 8.33
N SER A 199 -8.43 -3.41 7.36
CA SER A 199 -9.61 -3.35 6.50
C SER A 199 -9.80 -4.61 5.65
N ASP A 200 -8.72 -5.31 5.30
CA ASP A 200 -8.73 -6.55 4.51
C ASP A 200 -9.09 -7.81 5.31
N SER A 201 -8.96 -7.78 6.64
CA SER A 201 -8.99 -8.99 7.47
C SER A 201 -10.28 -9.79 7.30
N ASP A 202 -11.43 -9.13 7.41
CA ASP A 202 -12.73 -9.80 7.34
C ASP A 202 -13.06 -10.28 5.93
N ALA A 203 -12.82 -9.48 4.90
CA ALA A 203 -13.09 -9.84 3.51
C ALA A 203 -12.24 -11.05 3.08
N ARG A 204 -10.94 -11.05 3.43
CA ARG A 204 -10.02 -12.17 3.17
C ARG A 204 -10.47 -13.44 3.89
N TRP A 205 -10.85 -13.32 5.15
CA TRP A 205 -11.32 -14.48 5.93
C TRP A 205 -12.64 -15.06 5.40
N GLN A 206 -13.61 -14.21 5.01
CA GLN A 206 -14.85 -14.66 4.39
C GLN A 206 -14.60 -15.42 3.10
N GLY A 207 -13.70 -14.96 2.25
CA GLY A 207 -13.28 -15.66 1.04
C GLY A 207 -12.69 -17.04 1.35
N ILE A 208 -11.81 -17.15 2.38
CA ILE A 208 -11.23 -18.41 2.81
C ILE A 208 -12.31 -19.38 3.30
N VAL A 209 -13.25 -18.91 4.13
CA VAL A 209 -14.33 -19.76 4.67
C VAL A 209 -15.20 -20.30 3.55
N GLN A 210 -15.61 -19.45 2.60
CA GLN A 210 -16.45 -19.86 1.48
C GLN A 210 -15.77 -20.94 0.63
N VAL A 211 -14.52 -20.67 0.20
CA VAL A 211 -13.78 -21.62 -0.64
C VAL A 211 -13.44 -22.92 0.10
N ALA A 212 -13.16 -22.85 1.42
CA ALA A 212 -12.95 -24.06 2.22
C ALA A 212 -14.21 -24.93 2.23
N GLN A 213 -15.39 -24.34 2.38
CA GLN A 213 -16.68 -25.05 2.29
C GLN A 213 -16.88 -25.70 0.93
N ASP A 214 -16.63 -24.98 -0.16
CA ASP A 214 -16.76 -25.48 -1.54
C ASP A 214 -15.82 -26.68 -1.83
N LEU A 215 -14.65 -26.69 -1.19
CA LEU A 215 -13.68 -27.79 -1.30
C LEU A 215 -13.88 -28.91 -0.27
N GLY A 216 -14.87 -28.81 0.62
CA GLY A 216 -15.08 -29.77 1.71
C GLY A 216 -13.96 -29.79 2.74
N LEU A 217 -13.19 -28.68 2.88
CA LEU A 217 -12.16 -28.51 3.88
C LEU A 217 -12.78 -28.06 5.21
N ILE A 218 -12.39 -28.71 6.30
CA ILE A 218 -12.86 -28.35 7.63
C ILE A 218 -11.89 -27.34 8.24
N ILE A 219 -12.41 -26.13 8.49
CA ILE A 219 -11.69 -25.11 9.27
C ILE A 219 -11.86 -25.46 10.74
N ARG A 220 -10.73 -25.77 11.40
CA ARG A 220 -10.71 -26.15 12.82
C ARG A 220 -10.37 -24.94 13.67
N PRO A 221 -11.19 -24.60 14.69
CA PRO A 221 -10.91 -23.46 15.57
C PRO A 221 -9.54 -23.55 16.24
N GLU A 222 -9.14 -24.75 16.67
CA GLU A 222 -7.86 -25.02 17.33
C GLU A 222 -6.63 -24.86 16.40
N LEU A 223 -6.84 -24.85 15.06
CA LEU A 223 -5.82 -24.61 14.05
C LEU A 223 -5.96 -23.21 13.40
N THR A 224 -6.81 -22.36 13.97
CA THR A 224 -7.04 -20.99 13.47
C THR A 224 -6.54 -20.00 14.50
N ILE A 225 -5.51 -19.25 14.13
CA ILE A 225 -4.91 -18.23 15.00
C ILE A 225 -5.23 -16.83 14.50
N GLN A 226 -5.26 -15.86 15.43
CA GLN A 226 -5.59 -14.47 15.16
C GLN A 226 -4.37 -13.59 15.45
N LEU A 227 -3.96 -12.77 14.46
CA LEU A 227 -3.00 -11.71 14.70
C LEU A 227 -3.65 -10.56 15.48
N THR A 228 -2.94 -10.04 16.47
CA THR A 228 -3.44 -8.95 17.34
C THR A 228 -2.49 -7.78 17.42
N LYS A 229 -1.19 -7.99 17.09
CA LYS A 229 -0.16 -6.95 17.18
C LYS A 229 -0.01 -6.20 15.87
N ASP A 230 0.36 -4.93 15.96
CA ASP A 230 0.74 -4.07 14.82
C ASP A 230 2.26 -4.10 14.67
N LEU A 231 2.77 -5.10 13.95
CA LEU A 231 4.20 -5.30 13.70
C LEU A 231 4.46 -5.45 12.21
N THR A 232 5.57 -4.90 11.76
CA THR A 232 6.03 -4.90 10.36
C THR A 232 7.24 -5.82 10.12
N SER A 233 7.48 -6.73 11.06
CA SER A 233 8.58 -7.70 11.03
C SER A 233 8.06 -9.13 11.20
N PRO A 234 8.86 -10.17 10.91
CA PRO A 234 8.49 -11.58 11.12
C PRO A 234 8.06 -11.94 12.54
N GLU A 235 8.36 -11.09 13.52
CA GLU A 235 7.83 -11.19 14.89
C GLU A 235 6.29 -11.10 14.94
N LEU A 236 5.64 -10.66 13.87
CA LEU A 236 4.19 -10.68 13.73
C LEU A 236 3.63 -12.12 13.81
N GLY A 237 4.19 -13.05 13.05
CA GLY A 237 3.73 -14.43 12.96
C GLY A 237 4.43 -15.41 13.91
N TYR A 238 5.72 -15.18 14.20
CA TYR A 238 6.56 -16.10 14.94
C TYR A 238 5.98 -16.53 16.31
N PRO A 239 5.65 -15.62 17.25
CA PRO A 239 5.19 -16.01 18.60
C PRO A 239 3.84 -16.70 18.59
N VAL A 240 2.90 -16.29 17.72
CA VAL A 240 1.56 -16.89 17.66
C VAL A 240 1.60 -18.30 17.08
N VAL A 241 2.47 -18.56 16.09
CA VAL A 241 2.69 -19.90 15.54
C VAL A 241 3.45 -20.77 16.55
N LYS A 242 4.45 -20.23 17.23
CA LYS A 242 5.15 -20.96 18.29
C LYS A 242 4.20 -21.42 19.40
N GLN A 243 3.27 -20.57 19.80
CA GLN A 243 2.22 -20.91 20.76
C GLN A 243 1.29 -22.03 20.21
N LEU A 244 0.86 -21.92 18.94
CA LEU A 244 0.07 -22.98 18.29
C LEU A 244 0.79 -24.33 18.37
N LEU A 245 2.08 -24.36 18.05
CA LEU A 245 2.90 -25.55 17.98
C LEU A 245 3.17 -26.23 19.34
N THR A 246 2.89 -25.58 20.47
CA THR A 246 2.97 -26.21 21.78
C THR A 246 1.87 -27.24 21.99
N HIS A 247 0.71 -27.06 21.34
CA HIS A 247 -0.47 -27.91 21.53
C HIS A 247 -0.89 -28.66 20.26
N HIS A 248 -0.66 -28.10 19.09
CA HIS A 248 -1.19 -28.55 17.81
C HIS A 248 -0.11 -28.68 16.76
N ARG A 249 0.26 -29.91 16.36
CA ARG A 249 1.23 -30.19 15.28
C ARG A 249 0.64 -31.09 14.19
N ASN A 250 -0.65 -31.40 14.27
CA ASN A 250 -1.31 -32.32 13.35
C ASN A 250 -1.98 -31.62 12.20
N PHE A 251 -1.20 -30.81 11.48
CA PHE A 251 -1.58 -30.18 10.21
C PHE A 251 -0.43 -30.36 9.19
N THR A 252 -0.73 -30.27 7.91
CA THR A 252 0.24 -30.47 6.83
C THR A 252 0.47 -29.22 5.99
N ALA A 253 -0.37 -28.21 6.15
CA ALA A 253 -0.21 -26.90 5.49
C ALA A 253 -0.60 -25.76 6.42
N PHE A 254 -0.06 -24.58 6.14
CA PHE A 254 -0.33 -23.35 6.84
C PHE A 254 -0.64 -22.24 5.82
N LEU A 255 -1.81 -21.60 5.93
CA LEU A 255 -2.17 -20.43 5.16
C LEU A 255 -2.04 -19.19 6.03
N SER A 256 -1.05 -18.35 5.74
CA SER A 256 -0.76 -17.13 6.48
C SER A 256 -1.61 -15.95 6.01
N PHE A 257 -1.80 -14.97 6.88
CA PHE A 257 -2.48 -13.73 6.55
C PHE A 257 -1.67 -12.88 5.55
N ASN A 258 -0.36 -12.77 5.76
CA ASN A 258 0.56 -12.07 4.87
C ASN A 258 1.94 -12.72 4.86
N ASP A 259 2.83 -12.25 3.97
CA ASP A 259 4.17 -12.80 3.79
C ASP A 259 5.07 -12.56 5.01
N ILE A 260 5.00 -11.40 5.63
CA ILE A 260 5.78 -11.08 6.83
C ILE A 260 5.49 -12.08 7.96
N ALA A 261 4.20 -12.37 8.18
CA ALA A 261 3.81 -13.36 9.18
C ALA A 261 4.16 -14.79 8.74
N ALA A 262 4.12 -15.10 7.43
CA ALA A 262 4.53 -16.41 6.89
C ALA A 262 6.03 -16.65 7.11
N ILE A 263 6.88 -15.66 6.95
CA ILE A 263 8.32 -15.73 7.26
C ILE A 263 8.52 -16.09 8.74
N GLY A 264 7.77 -15.44 9.63
CA GLY A 264 7.76 -15.78 11.07
C GLY A 264 7.26 -17.18 11.34
N CYS A 265 6.24 -17.64 10.59
CA CYS A 265 5.72 -19.01 10.67
C CYS A 265 6.78 -20.04 10.28
N ILE A 266 7.49 -19.85 9.16
CA ILE A 266 8.57 -20.74 8.71
C ILE A 266 9.65 -20.85 9.78
N ARG A 267 10.04 -19.74 10.40
CA ARG A 267 11.01 -19.75 11.49
C ARG A 267 10.49 -20.53 12.71
N ALA A 268 9.24 -20.35 13.11
CA ALA A 268 8.66 -21.08 14.24
C ALA A 268 8.56 -22.60 14.00
N LEU A 269 8.24 -23.02 12.76
CA LEU A 269 8.25 -24.42 12.34
C LEU A 269 9.66 -25.01 12.42
N HIS A 270 10.65 -24.29 11.90
CA HIS A 270 12.05 -24.71 11.94
C HIS A 270 12.56 -24.93 13.38
N ASP A 271 12.24 -24.03 14.32
CA ASP A 271 12.67 -24.11 15.71
C ASP A 271 12.16 -25.32 16.46
N VAL A 272 11.05 -25.95 15.99
CA VAL A 272 10.52 -27.20 16.54
C VAL A 272 10.87 -28.42 15.67
N GLY A 273 11.79 -28.27 14.70
CA GLY A 273 12.29 -29.35 13.85
C GLY A 273 11.37 -29.76 12.71
N LEU A 274 10.36 -28.93 12.36
CA LEU A 274 9.48 -29.16 11.21
C LEU A 274 10.05 -28.48 9.97
N ARG A 275 10.21 -29.24 8.90
CA ARG A 275 10.79 -28.77 7.65
C ARG A 275 9.69 -28.25 6.71
N VAL A 276 9.97 -27.14 6.06
CA VAL A 276 9.12 -26.56 5.01
C VAL A 276 9.81 -26.82 3.65
N PRO A 277 9.13 -27.44 2.66
CA PRO A 277 7.73 -27.90 2.65
C PRO A 277 7.53 -29.36 3.10
N GLN A 278 8.59 -30.13 3.41
CA GLN A 278 8.53 -31.58 3.58
C GLN A 278 7.57 -32.03 4.69
N ASP A 279 7.45 -31.23 5.73
CA ASP A 279 6.62 -31.53 6.91
C ASP A 279 5.36 -30.69 6.93
N VAL A 280 5.48 -29.42 6.58
CA VAL A 280 4.39 -28.46 6.52
C VAL A 280 4.61 -27.53 5.29
N SER A 281 3.63 -27.47 4.40
CA SER A 281 3.59 -26.44 3.35
C SER A 281 3.16 -25.10 3.91
N VAL A 282 3.76 -23.99 3.46
CA VAL A 282 3.39 -22.64 3.90
C VAL A 282 3.04 -21.80 2.68
N VAL A 283 1.88 -21.12 2.74
CA VAL A 283 1.45 -20.14 1.73
C VAL A 283 1.33 -18.79 2.39
N GLY A 284 1.95 -17.78 1.80
CA GLY A 284 1.87 -16.37 2.17
C GLY A 284 0.81 -15.60 1.40
N PHE A 285 0.90 -14.26 1.52
CA PHE A 285 0.03 -13.33 0.83
C PHE A 285 0.75 -11.98 0.71
N ASP A 286 0.72 -11.32 -0.42
CA ASP A 286 1.22 -10.02 -0.88
C ASP A 286 2.27 -10.13 -2.00
N ASP A 287 3.13 -11.14 -2.00
CA ASP A 287 4.33 -11.30 -2.83
C ASP A 287 5.32 -10.13 -2.65
N ILE A 288 5.63 -9.82 -1.39
CA ILE A 288 6.70 -8.87 -1.08
C ILE A 288 8.06 -9.37 -1.57
N LYS A 289 9.03 -8.48 -1.76
CA LYS A 289 10.36 -8.83 -2.30
C LYS A 289 11.07 -9.91 -1.49
N GLU A 290 10.93 -9.86 -0.17
CA GLU A 290 11.52 -10.82 0.76
C GLU A 290 11.01 -12.24 0.54
N ALA A 291 9.78 -12.43 0.05
CA ALA A 291 9.18 -13.74 -0.18
C ALA A 291 10.00 -14.59 -1.18
N ALA A 292 10.59 -13.96 -2.18
CA ALA A 292 11.41 -14.63 -3.18
C ALA A 292 12.80 -15.04 -2.67
N PHE A 293 13.31 -14.36 -1.63
CA PHE A 293 14.67 -14.53 -1.11
C PHE A 293 14.75 -15.31 0.20
N GLN A 294 13.61 -15.80 0.72
CA GLN A 294 13.57 -16.72 1.84
C GLN A 294 14.12 -18.10 1.48
N THR A 295 14.50 -18.86 2.51
CA THR A 295 14.88 -20.28 2.38
C THR A 295 13.99 -21.13 3.29
N PRO A 296 13.07 -21.91 2.73
CA PRO A 296 12.67 -21.97 1.31
C PRO A 296 11.97 -20.69 0.83
N SER A 297 12.07 -20.39 -0.47
CA SER A 297 11.36 -19.26 -1.09
C SER A 297 9.84 -19.46 -0.98
N LEU A 298 9.11 -18.38 -0.67
CA LEU A 298 7.72 -18.43 -0.21
C LEU A 298 6.73 -18.47 -1.39
N THR A 299 5.92 -19.54 -1.47
CA THR A 299 4.71 -19.59 -2.28
C THR A 299 3.69 -18.61 -1.69
N THR A 300 3.14 -17.71 -2.51
CA THR A 300 2.30 -16.62 -2.02
C THR A 300 1.26 -16.18 -3.04
N ILE A 301 0.24 -15.47 -2.59
CA ILE A 301 -0.70 -14.76 -3.45
C ILE A 301 -0.13 -13.38 -3.74
N ARG A 302 0.18 -13.10 -4.99
CA ARG A 302 0.58 -11.76 -5.44
C ARG A 302 -0.63 -10.85 -5.52
N GLN A 303 -0.53 -9.70 -4.86
CA GLN A 303 -1.34 -8.54 -5.11
C GLN A 303 -0.59 -7.60 -6.07
N PRO A 304 -1.23 -7.01 -7.07
CA PRO A 304 -0.57 -6.05 -7.97
C PRO A 304 -0.42 -4.67 -7.29
N LEU A 305 0.34 -4.61 -6.19
CA LEU A 305 0.39 -3.49 -5.23
C LEU A 305 0.76 -2.15 -5.90
N HIS A 306 1.81 -2.15 -6.72
CA HIS A 306 2.22 -0.96 -7.48
C HIS A 306 1.08 -0.50 -8.41
N GLN A 307 0.44 -1.43 -9.12
CA GLN A 307 -0.68 -1.12 -10.01
C GLN A 307 -1.90 -0.60 -9.25
N MET A 308 -2.18 -1.13 -8.04
CA MET A 308 -3.25 -0.63 -7.18
C MET A 308 -3.00 0.82 -6.78
N GLY A 309 -1.75 1.18 -6.45
CA GLY A 309 -1.35 2.55 -6.17
C GLY A 309 -1.56 3.48 -7.38
N ALA A 310 -1.08 3.06 -8.55
CA ALA A 310 -1.24 3.82 -9.79
C ALA A 310 -2.71 4.00 -10.18
N LEU A 311 -3.52 2.95 -10.06
CA LEU A 311 -4.96 2.97 -10.34
C LEU A 311 -5.70 3.92 -9.40
N ALA A 312 -5.33 3.96 -8.13
CA ALA A 312 -5.91 4.89 -7.16
C ALA A 312 -5.63 6.35 -7.55
N VAL A 313 -4.41 6.67 -7.98
CA VAL A 313 -4.07 8.01 -8.48
C VAL A 313 -4.87 8.36 -9.73
N GLN A 314 -4.89 7.49 -10.73
CA GLN A 314 -5.63 7.71 -11.98
C GLN A 314 -7.12 7.96 -11.70
N THR A 315 -7.71 7.13 -10.84
CA THR A 315 -9.12 7.26 -10.42
C THR A 315 -9.36 8.59 -9.72
N LEU A 316 -8.51 8.96 -8.76
CA LEU A 316 -8.64 10.22 -8.03
C LEU A 316 -8.52 11.43 -8.97
N LEU A 317 -7.52 11.44 -9.86
CA LEU A 317 -7.31 12.53 -10.80
C LEU A 317 -8.46 12.67 -11.82
N GLN A 318 -9.08 11.56 -12.22
CA GLN A 318 -10.31 11.60 -13.02
C GLN A 318 -11.46 12.27 -12.28
N GLN A 319 -11.64 11.96 -10.98
CA GLN A 319 -12.68 12.58 -10.16
C GLN A 319 -12.43 14.07 -9.90
N LEU A 320 -11.19 14.53 -9.96
CA LEU A 320 -10.82 15.94 -9.83
C LEU A 320 -11.08 16.77 -11.10
N ARG A 321 -11.37 16.14 -12.24
CA ARG A 321 -11.71 16.85 -13.49
C ARG A 321 -13.13 17.40 -13.44
N PRO A 322 -13.43 18.55 -14.08
CA PRO A 322 -14.76 19.19 -14.03
C PRO A 322 -15.94 18.30 -14.48
N CYS A 323 -15.70 17.36 -15.40
CA CYS A 323 -16.68 16.41 -15.92
C CYS A 323 -16.33 14.96 -15.54
N GLY A 324 -15.56 14.76 -14.46
CA GLY A 324 -15.10 13.44 -14.06
C GLY A 324 -16.25 12.55 -13.57
N ASN A 325 -16.25 11.29 -14.00
CA ASN A 325 -17.18 10.29 -13.48
C ASN A 325 -16.84 9.99 -12.00
N ARG A 326 -17.81 10.22 -11.12
CA ARG A 326 -17.63 10.05 -9.64
C ARG A 326 -18.23 8.75 -9.12
N GLU A 327 -18.75 7.89 -9.99
CA GLU A 327 -19.61 6.78 -9.58
C GLU A 327 -18.99 5.38 -9.80
N LEU A 328 -17.73 5.18 -9.41
CA LEU A 328 -17.22 3.82 -9.28
C LEU A 328 -17.04 3.53 -7.78
N PRO A 329 -18.00 2.84 -7.12
CA PRO A 329 -17.89 2.56 -5.69
C PRO A 329 -16.75 1.58 -5.39
N GLN A 330 -16.42 0.70 -6.36
CA GLN A 330 -15.38 -0.31 -6.19
C GLN A 330 -14.73 -0.68 -7.52
N ILE A 331 -13.41 -0.86 -7.48
CA ILE A 331 -12.58 -1.38 -8.56
C ILE A 331 -11.86 -2.61 -8.02
N ALA A 332 -12.21 -3.79 -8.53
CA ALA A 332 -11.57 -5.03 -8.12
C ALA A 332 -10.36 -5.32 -9.00
N VAL A 333 -9.24 -5.72 -8.38
CA VAL A 333 -8.03 -6.20 -9.06
C VAL A 333 -7.86 -7.70 -8.84
N ALA A 334 -7.32 -8.39 -9.84
CA ALA A 334 -7.15 -9.83 -9.79
C ALA A 334 -5.85 -10.21 -9.08
N PRO A 335 -5.87 -11.22 -8.17
CA PRO A 335 -4.67 -11.81 -7.60
C PRO A 335 -4.04 -12.86 -8.54
N GLU A 336 -2.78 -13.18 -8.26
CA GLU A 336 -2.03 -14.26 -8.91
C GLU A 336 -1.39 -15.18 -7.86
N LEU A 337 -1.37 -16.50 -8.09
CA LEU A 337 -0.62 -17.42 -7.25
C LEU A 337 0.82 -17.55 -7.78
N ILE A 338 1.78 -17.27 -6.94
CA ILE A 338 3.21 -17.43 -7.22
C ILE A 338 3.71 -18.67 -6.48
N VAL A 339 3.89 -19.75 -7.20
CA VAL A 339 4.39 -21.02 -6.63
C VAL A 339 5.89 -20.98 -6.52
N ARG A 340 6.40 -21.29 -5.32
CA ARG A 340 7.82 -21.38 -4.99
C ARG A 340 8.11 -22.63 -4.14
N GLU A 341 9.19 -22.63 -3.38
CA GLU A 341 9.69 -23.82 -2.68
C GLU A 341 8.95 -24.15 -1.38
N SER A 342 8.19 -23.24 -0.79
CA SER A 342 7.55 -23.44 0.52
C SER A 342 6.31 -24.35 0.50
N THR A 343 5.92 -24.86 -0.67
CA THR A 343 4.80 -25.81 -0.82
C THR A 343 5.23 -27.07 -1.54
N GLY A 344 4.70 -28.22 -1.12
CA GLY A 344 4.97 -29.53 -1.72
C GLY A 344 3.83 -30.52 -1.39
N PRO A 345 3.90 -31.76 -1.88
CA PRO A 345 2.87 -32.78 -1.62
C PRO A 345 2.66 -33.04 -0.12
N ALA A 346 1.40 -33.18 0.27
CA ALA A 346 1.06 -33.51 1.65
C ALA A 346 1.68 -34.86 2.07
N ARG A 347 2.25 -34.91 3.28
CA ARG A 347 2.75 -36.16 3.83
C ARG A 347 1.66 -37.21 3.84
N ARG A 348 1.91 -38.38 3.29
CA ARG A 348 1.06 -39.56 3.53
C ARG A 348 1.21 -39.97 5.01
N LYS A 349 0.12 -39.97 5.76
CA LYS A 349 0.13 -40.68 7.06
C LYS A 349 0.53 -42.12 6.78
N LEU A 350 1.69 -42.54 7.24
CA LEU A 350 2.00 -43.96 7.31
C LEU A 350 0.87 -44.60 8.14
N ALA A 351 0.05 -45.44 7.50
CA ALA A 351 -0.94 -46.22 8.20
C ALA A 351 -0.20 -46.98 9.31
N GLY A 352 -0.57 -46.72 10.58
CA GLY A 352 0.07 -47.32 11.71
C GLY A 352 0.10 -48.84 11.48
N LYS A 353 1.29 -49.44 11.54
CA LYS A 353 1.42 -50.91 11.61
C LYS A 353 0.52 -51.37 12.78
N ALA A 354 -0.56 -52.00 12.43
CA ALA A 354 -1.33 -52.80 13.41
C ALA A 354 -0.36 -53.79 14.06
N ASN A 355 -0.08 -53.63 15.32
CA ASN A 355 0.70 -54.55 16.12
C ASN A 355 -0.14 -55.85 16.29
N SER A 356 -0.01 -56.76 15.31
CA SER A 356 -0.51 -58.12 15.43
C SER A 356 0.46 -58.91 16.31
N GLY A 357 0.46 -58.58 17.59
CA GLY A 357 1.10 -59.39 18.61
C GLY A 357 0.21 -60.62 18.93
N THR A 358 0.30 -61.65 18.13
CA THR A 358 -0.18 -62.97 18.52
C THR A 358 0.76 -63.53 19.57
N HIS A 359 0.42 -63.37 20.86
CA HIS A 359 0.96 -64.21 21.90
C HIS A 359 0.39 -65.59 21.72
N ARG A 360 1.21 -66.51 21.14
CA ARG A 360 1.01 -67.95 21.34
C ARG A 360 1.48 -68.32 22.75
N VAL A 361 0.53 -68.59 23.63
CA VAL A 361 0.77 -69.35 24.84
C VAL A 361 0.84 -70.83 24.45
N SER A 362 2.00 -71.48 24.59
CA SER A 362 2.13 -72.94 24.54
C SER A 362 2.08 -73.49 25.97
N LEU A 363 1.23 -74.52 26.15
CA LEU A 363 1.12 -75.36 27.30
C LEU A 363 2.44 -76.10 27.65
#